data_74739af30d3bc4e252e0e3ca6511d4af
#
_entry.id   74739af30d3bc4e252e0e3ca6511d4af
#
_cell.length_a   1.000
_cell.length_b   1.000
_cell.length_c   1.000
_cell.angle_alpha   90.00
_cell.angle_beta   90.00
_cell.angle_gamma   90.00
#
_symmetry.space_group_name_H-M   'P 1'
#
loop_
_entity.id
_entity.type
_entity.pdbx_description
1 polymer ?
#
loop_
_entity_poly.entity_id
_entity_poly.type
_entity_poly.pdbx_seq_one_letter_code
_entity_poly.pdbx_strand_id
1 'polypeptide(L)'
;MKKFNYLFLILSVLSLALTSCDKDDKESDTEDVYFEIDPSGSREWTAEELADELYGAEGSAAGEENAKLRKLFLENVAAHEAELCDELGTNGVAMGYIGYKYYYQSQDVNGDTRTLSARVVWARYRLFGWHNLDPDNLYIMEHPFITDNADAPSECTSFEMGLSTQDYLLISPDGLGYGINKEMIDPYQNHEVSVKNSLDALEAGYAVWKKYGSGTMEDDWKTIILGLSEGAGKALALHRYFDTHDDEASKWHFSHSFTCAGSYDPSCTWETYYDWGGTEYVAVIPMTIKSMLASYPDMLKGYSEDDFYCKKYLAVKSQIDALLAGKNMSYKEQDAKIKELLGTQTPTLGDVLSETFLDKNSGIYKAFVKCLEKNDLSTGWTPKHTIKILASKSDGFMPYASTEAIKNAFGDMVTVTSIANCDHSDICDLYHTAYTTVVW
;
A
#
# COMPACT_ATOMS: atom_id res chain seq x y z
N MET A 1 -25.14 -18.65 -23.52
CA MET A 1 -26.22 -19.60 -23.21
C MET A 1 -26.10 -20.05 -21.75
N LYS A 2 -26.11 -19.11 -20.79
CA LYS A 2 -26.13 -19.40 -19.33
C LYS A 2 -27.29 -18.68 -18.62
N LYS A 3 -28.43 -18.47 -19.27
CA LYS A 3 -29.58 -17.66 -18.79
C LYS A 3 -30.68 -18.45 -18.05
N PHE A 4 -30.45 -19.63 -17.49
CA PHE A 4 -31.59 -20.43 -17.01
C PHE A 4 -31.56 -20.89 -15.54
N ASN A 5 -30.60 -20.54 -14.75
CA ASN A 5 -30.51 -21.11 -13.39
C ASN A 5 -31.01 -20.21 -12.24
N TYR A 6 -31.25 -18.93 -12.44
CA TYR A 6 -31.63 -18.02 -11.33
C TYR A 6 -33.14 -17.92 -11.05
N LEU A 7 -34.00 -18.30 -12.00
CA LEU A 7 -35.46 -18.19 -11.82
C LEU A 7 -36.04 -19.27 -10.90
N PHE A 8 -35.30 -20.31 -10.56
CA PHE A 8 -35.79 -21.40 -9.70
C PHE A 8 -35.50 -21.21 -8.21
N LEU A 9 -34.67 -20.26 -7.83
CA LEU A 9 -34.29 -20.02 -6.42
C LEU A 9 -35.28 -19.13 -5.66
N ILE A 10 -36.13 -18.37 -6.35
CA ILE A 10 -37.08 -17.44 -5.71
C ILE A 10 -38.38 -18.11 -5.24
N LEU A 11 -38.67 -19.31 -5.70
CA LEU A 11 -39.92 -20.01 -5.36
C LEU A 11 -39.79 -21.12 -4.31
N SER A 12 -38.61 -21.39 -3.77
CA SER A 12 -38.35 -22.50 -2.82
C SER A 12 -38.12 -22.07 -1.36
N VAL A 13 -38.23 -20.80 -1.01
CA VAL A 13 -37.96 -20.31 0.36
C VAL A 13 -39.18 -20.30 1.28
N LEU A 14 -40.35 -20.79 0.83
CA LEU A 14 -41.59 -20.76 1.64
C LEU A 14 -42.04 -22.11 2.22
N SER A 15 -41.20 -23.14 2.23
CA SER A 15 -41.52 -24.34 3.02
C SER A 15 -40.22 -25.10 3.29
N LEU A 16 -39.73 -25.04 4.52
CA LEU A 16 -39.15 -26.17 5.27
C LEU A 16 -38.37 -25.66 6.48
N ALA A 17 -39.12 -25.43 7.53
CA ALA A 17 -38.56 -25.59 8.87
C ALA A 17 -38.59 -27.10 9.20
N LEU A 18 -37.55 -27.54 9.89
CA LEU A 18 -37.39 -28.86 10.54
C LEU A 18 -36.94 -30.01 9.62
N THR A 19 -35.63 -30.25 9.61
CA THR A 19 -35.04 -31.55 10.01
C THR A 19 -33.53 -31.38 10.15
N SER A 20 -33.07 -31.60 11.35
CA SER A 20 -31.69 -31.95 11.70
C SER A 20 -31.30 -33.25 10.99
N CYS A 21 -30.14 -33.27 10.34
CA CYS A 21 -29.29 -34.47 10.30
C CYS A 21 -27.93 -34.17 9.66
N ASP A 22 -26.93 -34.64 10.31
CA ASP A 22 -25.52 -34.72 9.97
C ASP A 22 -25.22 -34.79 8.47
N LYS A 23 -24.35 -33.91 8.00
CA LYS A 23 -23.53 -34.16 6.82
C LYS A 23 -22.08 -33.92 7.17
N ASP A 24 -21.29 -34.94 6.92
CA ASP A 24 -19.87 -34.99 6.98
C ASP A 24 -19.24 -33.68 6.43
N ASP A 25 -18.77 -32.84 7.34
CA ASP A 25 -17.84 -31.76 7.02
C ASP A 25 -16.55 -32.43 6.56
N LYS A 26 -16.27 -32.36 5.27
CA LYS A 26 -14.91 -32.47 4.81
C LYS A 26 -14.19 -31.21 5.34
N GLU A 27 -13.50 -31.38 6.45
CA GLU A 27 -12.47 -30.46 6.89
C GLU A 27 -11.55 -30.20 5.70
N SER A 28 -11.61 -29.01 5.13
CA SER A 28 -10.53 -28.48 4.34
C SER A 28 -9.43 -28.14 5.35
N ASP A 29 -8.25 -28.76 5.21
CA ASP A 29 -7.02 -28.38 5.90
C ASP A 29 -6.60 -26.93 5.52
N THR A 30 -7.35 -25.95 5.98
CA THR A 30 -6.88 -24.58 6.10
C THR A 30 -6.53 -24.39 7.57
N GLU A 31 -5.24 -24.32 7.90
CA GLU A 31 -4.83 -23.73 9.18
C GLU A 31 -5.69 -22.49 9.41
N ASP A 32 -6.32 -22.38 10.59
CA ASP A 32 -7.18 -21.25 10.92
C ASP A 32 -6.34 -19.98 10.90
N VAL A 33 -6.43 -19.21 9.81
CA VAL A 33 -5.75 -17.92 9.67
C VAL A 33 -6.29 -16.99 10.74
N TYR A 34 -5.42 -16.52 11.63
CA TYR A 34 -5.82 -15.62 12.70
C TYR A 34 -6.17 -14.23 12.16
N PHE A 35 -7.36 -13.77 12.49
CA PHE A 35 -7.75 -12.38 12.39
C PHE A 35 -8.76 -12.00 13.48
N GLU A 36 -8.78 -10.71 13.81
CA GLU A 36 -9.75 -10.10 14.72
C GLU A 36 -10.30 -8.83 14.07
N ILE A 37 -11.63 -8.69 14.04
CA ILE A 37 -12.28 -7.48 13.52
C ILE A 37 -12.31 -6.40 14.59
N ASP A 38 -11.92 -5.17 14.23
CA ASP A 38 -12.18 -3.98 15.00
C ASP A 38 -13.49 -3.33 14.57
N PRO A 39 -14.59 -3.49 15.32
CA PRO A 39 -15.88 -2.91 14.94
C PRO A 39 -15.87 -1.38 14.90
N SER A 40 -14.98 -0.73 15.67
CA SER A 40 -14.89 0.73 15.72
C SER A 40 -14.27 1.36 14.48
N GLY A 41 -13.43 0.59 13.78
CA GLY A 41 -12.82 0.98 12.52
C GLY A 41 -13.51 0.41 11.29
N SER A 42 -14.50 -0.48 11.47
CA SER A 42 -15.27 -1.06 10.37
C SER A 42 -16.42 -0.12 9.99
N ARG A 43 -16.68 0.00 8.70
CA ARG A 43 -17.61 1.01 8.18
C ARG A 43 -18.31 0.57 6.91
N GLU A 44 -19.49 1.14 6.70
CA GLU A 44 -20.30 1.00 5.51
C GLU A 44 -20.49 2.37 4.86
N TRP A 45 -20.51 2.41 3.54
CA TRP A 45 -20.74 3.63 2.76
C TRP A 45 -21.78 3.37 1.67
N THR A 46 -22.60 4.36 1.38
CA THR A 46 -23.21 4.52 0.07
C THR A 46 -22.14 5.01 -0.92
N ALA A 47 -22.41 4.91 -2.21
CA ALA A 47 -21.48 5.44 -3.23
C ALA A 47 -21.24 6.96 -3.06
N GLU A 48 -22.27 7.73 -2.72
CA GLU A 48 -22.14 9.18 -2.47
C GLU A 48 -21.29 9.48 -1.23
N GLU A 49 -21.53 8.78 -0.11
CA GLU A 49 -20.73 8.95 1.10
C GLU A 49 -19.25 8.63 0.87
N LEU A 50 -18.96 7.56 0.13
CA LEU A 50 -17.58 7.23 -0.22
C LEU A 50 -16.97 8.29 -1.14
N ALA A 51 -17.70 8.75 -2.16
CA ALA A 51 -17.26 9.81 -3.06
C ALA A 51 -16.97 11.14 -2.31
N ASP A 52 -17.83 11.49 -1.35
CA ASP A 52 -17.68 12.71 -0.55
C ASP A 52 -16.47 12.64 0.37
N GLU A 53 -16.15 11.48 0.91
CA GLU A 53 -14.95 11.29 1.73
C GLU A 53 -13.66 11.26 0.91
N LEU A 54 -13.68 10.62 -0.26
CA LEU A 54 -12.50 10.53 -1.12
C LEU A 54 -12.17 11.88 -1.79
N TYR A 55 -13.17 12.60 -2.28
CA TYR A 55 -12.97 13.74 -3.18
C TYR A 55 -13.55 15.05 -2.66
N GLY A 56 -14.24 15.03 -1.51
CA GLY A 56 -14.99 16.16 -0.98
C GLY A 56 -16.43 16.23 -1.52
N ALA A 57 -17.33 16.74 -0.68
CA ALA A 57 -18.74 16.89 -1.04
C ALA A 57 -18.94 17.88 -2.21
N GLU A 58 -20.04 17.73 -2.94
CA GLU A 58 -20.37 18.61 -4.05
C GLU A 58 -20.46 20.07 -3.59
N GLY A 59 -19.74 20.96 -4.29
CA GLY A 59 -19.66 22.38 -3.94
C GLY A 59 -18.73 22.71 -2.78
N SER A 60 -17.96 21.74 -2.27
CA SER A 60 -16.92 21.97 -1.28
C SER A 60 -15.72 22.73 -1.86
N ALA A 61 -14.81 23.20 -0.98
CA ALA A 61 -13.58 23.87 -1.38
C ALA A 61 -12.47 22.92 -1.89
N ALA A 62 -12.80 21.65 -2.20
CA ALA A 62 -11.84 20.61 -2.54
C ALA A 62 -11.12 20.77 -3.90
N GLY A 63 -11.45 21.82 -4.68
CA GLY A 63 -10.82 22.12 -5.95
C GLY A 63 -11.48 21.45 -7.17
N GLU A 64 -11.14 21.96 -8.38
CA GLU A 64 -11.74 21.48 -9.64
C GLU A 64 -11.35 20.02 -9.96
N GLU A 65 -10.16 19.60 -9.60
CA GLU A 65 -9.65 18.26 -9.89
C GLU A 65 -10.42 17.20 -9.09
N ASN A 66 -10.55 17.40 -7.78
CA ASN A 66 -11.34 16.50 -6.92
C ASN A 66 -12.81 16.45 -7.35
N ALA A 67 -13.39 17.57 -7.78
CA ALA A 67 -14.75 17.58 -8.33
C ALA A 67 -14.89 16.73 -9.60
N LYS A 68 -13.88 16.72 -10.47
CA LYS A 68 -13.85 15.84 -11.65
C LYS A 68 -13.71 14.37 -11.27
N LEU A 69 -12.81 14.04 -10.32
CA LEU A 69 -12.63 12.68 -9.84
C LEU A 69 -13.91 12.16 -9.17
N ARG A 70 -14.55 12.96 -8.32
CA ARG A 70 -15.85 12.64 -7.72
C ARG A 70 -16.92 12.33 -8.78
N LYS A 71 -17.00 13.16 -9.79
CA LYS A 71 -17.95 12.99 -10.89
C LYS A 71 -17.67 11.70 -11.65
N LEU A 72 -16.42 11.44 -12.03
CA LEU A 72 -16.00 10.23 -12.72
C LEU A 72 -16.31 8.96 -11.91
N PHE A 73 -16.02 8.98 -10.61
CA PHE A 73 -16.35 7.90 -9.70
C PHE A 73 -17.85 7.59 -9.71
N LEU A 74 -18.71 8.60 -9.55
CA LEU A 74 -20.17 8.41 -9.54
C LEU A 74 -20.73 8.01 -10.91
N GLU A 75 -20.11 8.45 -12.01
CA GLU A 75 -20.47 7.99 -13.37
C GLU A 75 -20.13 6.51 -13.56
N ASN A 76 -18.99 6.03 -13.06
CA ASN A 76 -18.63 4.62 -13.09
C ASN A 76 -19.59 3.77 -12.23
N VAL A 77 -19.91 4.23 -11.03
CA VAL A 77 -20.90 3.60 -10.17
C VAL A 77 -22.26 3.49 -10.88
N ALA A 78 -22.75 4.57 -11.48
CA ALA A 78 -24.02 4.58 -12.17
C ALA A 78 -24.06 3.64 -13.39
N ALA A 79 -22.93 3.52 -14.10
CA ALA A 79 -22.80 2.57 -15.21
C ALA A 79 -22.90 1.12 -14.69
N HIS A 80 -22.23 0.81 -13.60
CA HIS A 80 -22.27 -0.50 -12.99
C HIS A 80 -23.64 -0.85 -12.39
N GLU A 81 -24.31 0.11 -11.74
CA GLU A 81 -25.71 -0.05 -11.30
C GLU A 81 -26.65 -0.39 -12.46
N ALA A 82 -26.44 0.22 -13.62
CA ALA A 82 -27.22 -0.05 -14.81
C ALA A 82 -26.99 -1.49 -15.35
N GLU A 83 -25.74 -1.96 -15.35
CA GLU A 83 -25.39 -3.34 -15.72
C GLU A 83 -26.02 -4.35 -14.75
N LEU A 84 -25.95 -4.13 -13.45
CA LEU A 84 -26.60 -4.96 -12.45
C LEU A 84 -28.12 -4.94 -12.59
N CYS A 85 -28.73 -3.82 -12.93
CA CYS A 85 -30.17 -3.73 -13.21
C CYS A 85 -30.56 -4.60 -14.41
N ASP A 86 -29.77 -4.59 -15.47
CA ASP A 86 -30.02 -5.41 -16.68
C ASP A 86 -29.83 -6.90 -16.38
N GLU A 87 -28.79 -7.28 -15.65
CA GLU A 87 -28.53 -8.66 -15.26
C GLU A 87 -29.61 -9.25 -14.36
N LEU A 88 -30.03 -8.48 -13.36
CA LEU A 88 -31.04 -8.90 -12.39
C LEU A 88 -32.48 -8.72 -12.91
N GLY A 89 -32.66 -8.11 -14.09
CA GLY A 89 -33.97 -7.85 -14.67
C GLY A 89 -34.83 -6.92 -13.82
N THR A 90 -34.21 -5.92 -13.18
CA THR A 90 -34.87 -5.01 -12.24
C THR A 90 -34.48 -3.54 -12.51
N ASN A 91 -35.09 -2.61 -11.77
CA ASN A 91 -34.69 -1.21 -11.72
C ASN A 91 -34.50 -0.81 -10.27
N GLY A 92 -33.54 0.07 -10.00
CA GLY A 92 -33.33 0.66 -8.67
C GLY A 92 -32.36 -0.13 -7.79
N VAL A 93 -31.37 -0.79 -8.39
CA VAL A 93 -30.17 -1.24 -7.68
C VAL A 93 -29.37 0.00 -7.23
N ALA A 94 -28.84 -0.02 -6.05
CA ALA A 94 -27.93 1.01 -5.55
C ALA A 94 -26.66 0.36 -5.00
N MET A 95 -25.51 0.85 -5.44
CA MET A 95 -24.20 0.41 -4.99
C MET A 95 -23.87 0.98 -3.60
N GLY A 96 -23.10 0.22 -2.87
CA GLY A 96 -22.47 0.63 -1.61
C GLY A 96 -21.21 -0.18 -1.36
N TYR A 97 -20.52 0.16 -0.30
CA TYR A 97 -19.22 -0.42 0.04
C TYR A 97 -19.19 -0.77 1.52
N ILE A 98 -18.40 -1.75 1.85
CA ILE A 98 -18.14 -2.12 3.23
C ILE A 98 -16.65 -2.32 3.42
N GLY A 99 -16.11 -1.75 4.50
CA GLY A 99 -14.72 -1.88 4.89
C GLY A 99 -14.61 -2.42 6.31
N TYR A 100 -13.81 -3.46 6.47
CA TYR A 100 -13.47 -3.99 7.78
C TYR A 100 -12.04 -3.62 8.14
N LYS A 101 -11.86 -2.95 9.28
CA LYS A 101 -10.57 -2.89 9.95
C LYS A 101 -10.36 -4.22 10.66
N TYR A 102 -9.21 -4.82 10.46
CA TYR A 102 -8.87 -6.10 11.10
C TYR A 102 -7.43 -6.11 11.59
N TYR A 103 -7.21 -6.95 12.61
CA TYR A 103 -5.90 -7.23 13.18
C TYR A 103 -5.45 -8.62 12.73
N TYR A 104 -4.16 -8.77 12.49
CA TYR A 104 -3.54 -10.03 12.08
C TYR A 104 -2.18 -10.20 12.75
N GLN A 105 -1.65 -11.43 12.76
CA GLN A 105 -0.32 -11.72 13.30
C GLN A 105 0.71 -11.66 12.17
N SER A 106 1.83 -11.00 12.43
CA SER A 106 2.99 -10.94 11.54
C SER A 106 4.27 -10.84 12.34
N GLN A 107 5.36 -10.39 11.73
CA GLN A 107 6.67 -10.31 12.37
C GLN A 107 7.28 -8.91 12.25
N ASP A 108 8.08 -8.52 13.24
CA ASP A 108 8.94 -7.34 13.15
C ASP A 108 10.30 -7.69 12.53
N VAL A 109 11.19 -6.70 12.44
CA VAL A 109 12.54 -6.83 11.86
C VAL A 109 13.45 -7.85 12.57
N ASN A 110 13.09 -8.27 13.79
CA ASN A 110 13.82 -9.28 14.57
C ASN A 110 13.18 -10.67 14.44
N GLY A 111 12.07 -10.81 13.72
CA GLY A 111 11.27 -12.02 13.63
C GLY A 111 10.34 -12.25 14.82
N ASP A 112 10.20 -11.26 15.72
CA ASP A 112 9.26 -11.35 16.84
C ASP A 112 7.83 -11.16 16.35
N THR A 113 6.91 -12.01 16.83
CA THR A 113 5.50 -11.91 16.48
C THR A 113 4.89 -10.60 16.96
N ARG A 114 4.16 -9.91 16.06
CA ARG A 114 3.44 -8.67 16.32
C ARG A 114 2.02 -8.75 15.77
N THR A 115 1.10 -8.09 16.47
CA THR A 115 -0.24 -7.85 15.92
C THR A 115 -0.17 -6.60 15.06
N LEU A 116 -0.52 -6.68 13.79
CA LEU A 116 -0.60 -5.57 12.87
C LEU A 116 -2.07 -5.29 12.50
N SER A 117 -2.33 -4.17 11.85
CA SER A 117 -3.66 -3.81 11.37
C SER A 117 -3.67 -3.58 9.86
N ALA A 118 -4.84 -3.76 9.28
CA ALA A 118 -5.11 -3.53 7.88
C ALA A 118 -6.60 -3.22 7.66
N ARG A 119 -6.93 -2.84 6.45
CA ARG A 119 -8.31 -2.70 5.99
C ARG A 119 -8.56 -3.61 4.80
N VAL A 120 -9.74 -4.23 4.76
CA VAL A 120 -10.28 -4.90 3.59
C VAL A 120 -11.59 -4.24 3.18
N VAL A 121 -11.77 -3.98 1.89
CA VAL A 121 -12.96 -3.29 1.33
C VAL A 121 -13.47 -4.05 0.13
N TRP A 122 -14.80 -4.11 0.00
CA TRP A 122 -15.45 -4.64 -1.20
C TRP A 122 -16.77 -3.93 -1.48
N ALA A 123 -17.23 -4.07 -2.73
CA ALA A 123 -18.49 -3.53 -3.19
C ALA A 123 -19.65 -4.46 -2.81
N ARG A 124 -20.84 -3.87 -2.66
CA ARG A 124 -22.11 -4.55 -2.48
C ARG A 124 -23.23 -3.76 -3.15
N TYR A 125 -24.33 -4.39 -3.44
CA TYR A 125 -25.52 -3.72 -3.97
C TYR A 125 -26.72 -3.88 -3.05
N ARG A 126 -27.67 -2.96 -3.16
CA ARG A 126 -28.94 -2.99 -2.44
C ARG A 126 -30.11 -3.25 -3.41
N LEU A 127 -30.79 -4.39 -3.21
CA LEU A 127 -32.05 -4.75 -3.84
C LEU A 127 -32.88 -5.51 -2.78
N PHE A 128 -33.89 -4.87 -2.20
CA PHE A 128 -34.66 -5.39 -1.04
C PHE A 128 -33.82 -5.71 0.23
N GLY A 129 -32.53 -5.54 0.20
CA GLY A 129 -31.52 -5.78 1.21
C GLY A 129 -30.12 -5.61 0.63
N TRP A 130 -29.08 -5.64 1.47
CA TRP A 130 -27.71 -5.61 0.99
C TRP A 130 -27.22 -6.99 0.59
N HIS A 131 -26.57 -7.07 -0.56
CA HIS A 131 -25.95 -8.26 -1.13
C HIS A 131 -24.49 -7.94 -1.45
N ASN A 132 -23.56 -8.82 -1.10
CA ASN A 132 -22.17 -8.69 -1.50
C ASN A 132 -22.04 -9.08 -2.98
N LEU A 133 -21.18 -8.38 -3.69
CA LEU A 133 -20.75 -8.76 -5.04
C LEU A 133 -19.63 -9.78 -4.97
N ASP A 134 -19.51 -10.60 -5.98
CA ASP A 134 -18.36 -11.49 -6.16
C ASP A 134 -17.29 -10.69 -6.89
N PRO A 135 -16.10 -10.44 -6.26
CA PRO A 135 -15.10 -9.61 -6.88
C PRO A 135 -14.45 -10.25 -8.10
N ASP A 136 -14.27 -9.46 -9.15
CA ASP A 136 -13.54 -9.84 -10.36
C ASP A 136 -12.04 -10.03 -10.11
N ASN A 137 -11.49 -9.23 -9.20
CA ASN A 137 -10.06 -9.25 -8.89
C ASN A 137 -9.80 -8.91 -7.41
N LEU A 138 -8.60 -9.27 -6.95
CA LEU A 138 -8.07 -8.89 -5.66
C LEU A 138 -6.94 -7.89 -5.87
N TYR A 139 -7.00 -6.77 -5.16
CA TYR A 139 -5.92 -5.79 -5.08
C TYR A 139 -5.30 -5.80 -3.70
N ILE A 140 -3.98 -5.81 -3.66
CA ILE A 140 -3.23 -5.45 -2.46
C ILE A 140 -2.54 -4.11 -2.72
N MET A 141 -2.78 -3.14 -1.85
CA MET A 141 -2.25 -1.78 -2.00
C MET A 141 -1.27 -1.46 -0.89
N GLU A 142 -0.02 -1.27 -1.30
CA GLU A 142 1.05 -0.79 -0.43
C GLU A 142 1.02 0.75 -0.40
N HIS A 143 0.67 1.30 0.76
CA HIS A 143 0.49 2.74 0.94
C HIS A 143 1.82 3.51 0.83
N PRO A 144 1.79 4.79 0.42
CA PRO A 144 2.97 5.65 0.42
C PRO A 144 3.47 5.91 1.84
N PHE A 145 4.67 6.51 1.94
CA PHE A 145 5.13 7.06 3.20
C PHE A 145 4.10 8.02 3.81
N ILE A 146 3.76 7.78 5.07
CA ILE A 146 2.84 8.61 5.85
C ILE A 146 3.50 9.07 7.15
N THR A 147 3.16 10.26 7.62
CA THR A 147 3.70 10.88 8.84
C THR A 147 2.64 11.17 9.89
N ASP A 148 1.37 10.95 9.55
CA ASP A 148 0.25 10.94 10.48
C ASP A 148 -0.35 9.54 10.51
N ASN A 149 -0.47 8.95 11.68
CA ASN A 149 -1.10 7.63 11.81
C ASN A 149 -2.60 7.68 11.44
N ALA A 150 -3.22 8.85 11.45
CA ALA A 150 -4.58 9.01 10.96
C ALA A 150 -4.73 8.75 9.46
N ASP A 151 -3.61 8.78 8.70
CA ASP A 151 -3.58 8.46 7.26
C ASP A 151 -3.31 6.97 6.99
N ALA A 152 -3.12 6.15 8.03
CA ALA A 152 -2.95 4.71 7.84
C ALA A 152 -4.21 4.08 7.23
N PRO A 153 -4.10 3.10 6.32
CA PRO A 153 -5.24 2.50 5.63
C PRO A 153 -6.34 1.99 6.55
N SER A 154 -5.99 1.48 7.72
CA SER A 154 -6.98 1.03 8.71
C SER A 154 -7.69 2.16 9.46
N GLU A 155 -7.14 3.37 9.45
CA GLU A 155 -7.63 4.53 10.21
C GLU A 155 -8.42 5.53 9.36
N CYS A 156 -8.15 5.61 8.04
CA CYS A 156 -8.78 6.58 7.14
C CYS A 156 -9.59 5.92 6.02
N THR A 157 -10.30 6.75 5.27
CA THR A 157 -10.85 6.40 3.95
C THR A 157 -9.78 6.81 2.93
N SER A 158 -9.04 5.83 2.42
CA SER A 158 -7.96 6.09 1.46
C SER A 158 -8.46 6.11 0.02
N PHE A 159 -7.73 6.79 -0.87
CA PHE A 159 -8.08 6.91 -2.30
C PHE A 159 -8.22 5.55 -3.00
N GLU A 160 -7.47 4.57 -2.55
CA GLU A 160 -7.50 3.21 -3.10
C GLU A 160 -8.86 2.54 -2.93
N MET A 161 -9.67 2.99 -1.98
CA MET A 161 -11.05 2.50 -1.81
C MET A 161 -11.92 2.80 -3.04
N GLY A 162 -11.56 3.79 -3.85
CA GLY A 162 -12.20 4.05 -5.14
C GLY A 162 -12.10 2.88 -6.13
N LEU A 163 -11.12 1.97 -5.97
CA LEU A 163 -11.00 0.76 -6.78
C LEU A 163 -12.15 -0.22 -6.54
N SER A 164 -12.68 -0.29 -5.34
CA SER A 164 -13.79 -1.19 -5.00
C SER A 164 -15.09 -0.89 -5.75
N THR A 165 -15.16 0.22 -6.51
CA THR A 165 -16.30 0.54 -7.39
C THR A 165 -16.43 -0.39 -8.59
N GLN A 166 -15.43 -1.22 -8.87
CA GLN A 166 -15.34 -2.08 -10.04
C GLN A 166 -15.33 -3.57 -9.65
N ASP A 167 -16.06 -3.94 -8.60
CA ASP A 167 -16.15 -5.31 -8.09
C ASP A 167 -14.81 -5.92 -7.67
N TYR A 168 -13.97 -5.10 -7.05
CA TYR A 168 -12.69 -5.57 -6.53
C TYR A 168 -12.73 -5.82 -5.03
N LEU A 169 -11.99 -6.82 -4.61
CA LEU A 169 -11.59 -6.98 -3.22
C LEU A 169 -10.28 -6.22 -3.01
N LEU A 170 -10.30 -5.17 -2.20
CA LEU A 170 -9.12 -4.37 -1.86
C LEU A 170 -8.62 -4.74 -0.46
N ILE A 171 -7.34 -5.05 -0.34
CA ILE A 171 -6.64 -5.25 0.93
C ILE A 171 -5.53 -4.20 1.03
N SER A 172 -5.54 -3.42 2.11
CA SER A 172 -4.58 -2.35 2.36
C SER A 172 -3.96 -2.53 3.75
N PRO A 173 -2.75 -3.11 3.86
CA PRO A 173 -2.04 -3.23 5.13
C PRO A 173 -1.52 -1.87 5.60
N ASP A 174 -1.50 -1.65 6.93
CA ASP A 174 -0.81 -0.50 7.52
C ASP A 174 0.72 -0.71 7.54
N GLY A 175 1.15 -1.97 7.63
CA GLY A 175 2.54 -2.31 7.83
C GLY A 175 3.04 -2.06 9.26
N LEU A 176 4.27 -2.46 9.51
CA LEU A 176 4.92 -2.24 10.79
C LEU A 176 5.22 -0.74 10.98
N GLY A 177 4.94 -0.23 12.16
CA GLY A 177 5.13 1.18 12.50
C GLY A 177 3.90 2.06 12.29
N TYR A 178 2.78 1.50 11.82
CA TYR A 178 1.52 2.23 11.60
C TYR A 178 0.32 1.48 12.17
N GLY A 179 -0.85 2.11 12.14
CA GLY A 179 -2.08 1.56 12.70
C GLY A 179 -1.93 1.23 14.18
N ILE A 180 -2.18 -0.02 14.55
CA ILE A 180 -2.05 -0.50 15.94
C ILE A 180 -0.60 -0.46 16.46
N ASN A 181 0.39 -0.46 15.56
CA ASN A 181 1.82 -0.50 15.88
C ASN A 181 2.54 0.84 15.68
N LYS A 182 1.83 1.95 15.69
CA LYS A 182 2.38 3.29 15.43
C LYS A 182 3.59 3.68 16.31
N GLU A 183 3.73 3.05 17.48
CA GLU A 183 4.85 3.29 18.41
C GLU A 183 6.15 2.60 17.96
N MET A 184 6.08 1.70 16.99
CA MET A 184 7.25 1.02 16.48
C MET A 184 7.95 1.85 15.38
N ILE A 185 9.22 1.53 15.16
CA ILE A 185 9.96 2.10 14.03
C ILE A 185 9.41 1.51 12.74
N ASP A 186 9.07 2.37 11.78
CA ASP A 186 8.81 1.95 10.41
C ASP A 186 10.10 1.37 9.81
N PRO A 187 10.08 0.12 9.32
CA PRO A 187 11.24 -0.48 8.67
C PRO A 187 11.44 0.07 7.24
N TYR A 188 11.48 1.40 7.14
CA TYR A 188 11.59 2.14 5.89
C TYR A 188 12.65 1.53 4.95
N GLN A 189 12.23 1.15 3.74
CA GLN A 189 13.07 0.45 2.74
C GLN A 189 13.60 -0.94 3.15
N ASN A 190 13.07 -1.57 4.20
CA ASN A 190 13.34 -2.99 4.47
C ASN A 190 12.27 -3.86 3.76
N HIS A 191 12.65 -4.38 2.61
CA HIS A 191 11.73 -5.11 1.74
C HIS A 191 11.37 -6.51 2.28
N GLU A 192 12.25 -7.17 3.04
CA GLU A 192 12.00 -8.52 3.54
C GLU A 192 10.86 -8.55 4.55
N VAL A 193 10.90 -7.69 5.57
CA VAL A 193 9.84 -7.62 6.56
C VAL A 193 8.54 -7.09 5.97
N SER A 194 8.62 -6.18 5.00
CA SER A 194 7.43 -5.66 4.31
C SER A 194 6.69 -6.76 3.56
N VAL A 195 7.40 -7.63 2.83
CA VAL A 195 6.80 -8.80 2.14
C VAL A 195 6.06 -9.69 3.12
N LYS A 196 6.68 -10.02 4.27
CA LYS A 196 6.03 -10.86 5.29
C LYS A 196 4.77 -10.21 5.84
N ASN A 197 4.81 -8.90 6.14
CA ASN A 197 3.65 -8.18 6.65
C ASN A 197 2.51 -8.14 5.62
N SER A 198 2.83 -7.93 4.34
CA SER A 198 1.85 -7.88 3.26
C SER A 198 1.20 -9.24 2.98
N LEU A 199 1.97 -10.33 2.99
CA LEU A 199 1.44 -11.69 2.83
C LEU A 199 0.49 -12.07 3.96
N ASP A 200 0.87 -11.80 5.21
CA ASP A 200 0.03 -12.09 6.37
C ASP A 200 -1.26 -11.24 6.35
N ALA A 201 -1.17 -9.98 5.91
CA ALA A 201 -2.35 -9.13 5.71
C ALA A 201 -3.25 -9.66 4.61
N LEU A 202 -2.67 -10.12 3.49
CA LEU A 202 -3.40 -10.70 2.37
C LEU A 202 -4.18 -11.93 2.80
N GLU A 203 -3.54 -12.87 3.50
CA GLU A 203 -4.19 -14.09 4.00
C GLU A 203 -5.33 -13.77 4.98
N ALA A 204 -5.07 -12.89 5.96
CA ALA A 204 -6.06 -12.51 6.95
C ALA A 204 -7.22 -11.71 6.33
N GLY A 205 -6.94 -10.76 5.43
CA GLY A 205 -7.97 -9.99 4.72
C GLY A 205 -8.86 -10.85 3.84
N TYR A 206 -8.27 -11.82 3.15
CA TYR A 206 -9.03 -12.81 2.37
C TYR A 206 -9.89 -13.70 3.27
N ALA A 207 -9.39 -14.11 4.45
CA ALA A 207 -10.18 -14.85 5.43
C ALA A 207 -11.35 -14.01 5.98
N VAL A 208 -11.17 -12.70 6.20
CA VAL A 208 -12.26 -11.76 6.52
C VAL A 208 -13.30 -11.76 5.41
N TRP A 209 -12.86 -11.60 4.14
CA TRP A 209 -13.73 -11.67 2.98
C TRP A 209 -14.53 -12.98 2.91
N LYS A 210 -13.86 -14.12 3.08
CA LYS A 210 -14.50 -15.44 3.08
C LYS A 210 -15.59 -15.57 4.15
N LYS A 211 -15.43 -14.89 5.28
CA LYS A 211 -16.36 -14.98 6.42
C LYS A 211 -17.50 -13.98 6.35
N TYR A 212 -17.25 -12.77 5.85
CA TYR A 212 -18.20 -11.65 5.92
C TYR A 212 -18.68 -11.16 4.55
N GLY A 213 -17.97 -11.53 3.47
CA GLY A 213 -18.33 -11.22 2.09
C GLY A 213 -19.28 -12.25 1.47
N SER A 214 -19.25 -12.39 0.15
CA SER A 214 -19.93 -13.49 -0.57
C SER A 214 -19.19 -14.82 -0.35
N GLY A 215 -17.89 -14.76 -0.10
CA GLY A 215 -17.00 -15.91 0.04
C GLY A 215 -16.57 -16.53 -1.28
N THR A 216 -17.00 -15.96 -2.40
CA THR A 216 -16.70 -16.38 -3.78
C THR A 216 -16.03 -15.25 -4.54
N MET A 217 -15.05 -15.59 -5.37
CA MET A 217 -14.47 -14.72 -6.39
C MET A 217 -14.95 -15.20 -7.76
N GLU A 218 -14.90 -14.35 -8.78
CA GLU A 218 -15.16 -14.80 -10.15
C GLU A 218 -14.15 -15.89 -10.59
N ASP A 219 -14.53 -16.74 -11.55
CA ASP A 219 -13.77 -17.96 -11.93
C ASP A 219 -12.31 -17.65 -12.38
N ASP A 220 -12.07 -16.49 -12.99
CA ASP A 220 -10.79 -16.07 -13.58
C ASP A 220 -10.15 -14.86 -12.86
N TRP A 221 -10.51 -14.65 -11.59
CA TRP A 221 -9.96 -13.57 -10.79
C TRP A 221 -8.44 -13.56 -10.72
N LYS A 222 -7.88 -12.39 -10.52
CA LYS A 222 -6.44 -12.17 -10.45
C LYS A 222 -6.08 -11.31 -9.26
N THR A 223 -4.88 -11.53 -8.72
CA THR A 223 -4.27 -10.63 -7.76
C THR A 223 -3.38 -9.63 -8.49
N ILE A 224 -3.59 -8.36 -8.19
CA ILE A 224 -2.82 -7.23 -8.72
C ILE A 224 -2.22 -6.48 -7.53
N ILE A 225 -0.92 -6.21 -7.61
CA ILE A 225 -0.22 -5.48 -6.55
C ILE A 225 -0.08 -4.02 -6.97
N LEU A 226 -0.53 -3.13 -6.10
CA LEU A 226 -0.40 -1.69 -6.26
C LEU A 226 0.57 -1.13 -5.23
N GLY A 227 1.26 -0.05 -5.57
CA GLY A 227 2.14 0.61 -4.63
C GLY A 227 2.58 2.00 -5.09
N LEU A 228 2.64 2.92 -4.15
CA LEU A 228 2.95 4.31 -4.38
C LEU A 228 4.11 4.75 -3.50
N SER A 229 5.10 5.45 -4.08
CA SER A 229 6.24 6.02 -3.34
C SER A 229 6.99 4.93 -2.55
N GLU A 230 7.07 5.01 -1.24
CA GLU A 230 7.62 3.93 -0.39
C GLU A 230 6.91 2.61 -0.65
N GLY A 231 5.58 2.62 -0.73
CA GLY A 231 4.78 1.44 -1.03
C GLY A 231 5.09 0.80 -2.39
N ALA A 232 5.63 1.57 -3.34
CA ALA A 232 6.05 1.02 -4.63
C ALA A 232 7.23 0.04 -4.49
N GLY A 233 8.17 0.32 -3.57
CA GLY A 233 9.24 -0.62 -3.23
C GLY A 233 8.69 -1.88 -2.56
N LYS A 234 7.78 -1.74 -1.59
CA LYS A 234 7.09 -2.86 -0.92
C LYS A 234 6.32 -3.72 -1.92
N ALA A 235 5.57 -3.08 -2.83
CA ALA A 235 4.80 -3.73 -3.89
C ALA A 235 5.69 -4.53 -4.85
N LEU A 236 6.82 -3.97 -5.29
CA LEU A 236 7.76 -4.68 -6.16
C LEU A 236 8.48 -5.82 -5.42
N ALA A 237 8.72 -5.66 -4.12
CA ALA A 237 9.28 -6.74 -3.30
C ALA A 237 8.29 -7.92 -3.16
N LEU A 238 7.01 -7.62 -2.97
CA LEU A 238 5.95 -8.64 -2.96
C LEU A 238 5.80 -9.31 -4.34
N HIS A 239 5.89 -8.54 -5.44
CA HIS A 239 5.95 -9.09 -6.81
C HIS A 239 7.12 -10.07 -6.96
N ARG A 240 8.35 -9.69 -6.54
CA ARG A 240 9.52 -10.57 -6.53
C ARG A 240 9.25 -11.86 -5.76
N TYR A 241 8.58 -11.76 -4.61
CA TYR A 241 8.22 -12.93 -3.82
C TYR A 241 7.36 -13.89 -4.62
N PHE A 242 6.28 -13.44 -5.24
CA PHE A 242 5.42 -14.30 -6.06
C PHE A 242 6.17 -14.88 -7.27
N ASP A 243 7.02 -14.11 -7.94
CA ASP A 243 7.79 -14.59 -9.09
C ASP A 243 8.87 -15.61 -8.73
N THR A 244 9.26 -15.68 -7.45
CA THR A 244 10.22 -16.66 -6.93
C THR A 244 9.56 -17.82 -6.18
N HIS A 245 8.24 -17.78 -5.95
CA HIS A 245 7.46 -18.80 -5.22
C HIS A 245 6.22 -19.18 -6.04
N ASP A 246 6.39 -20.07 -7.02
CA ASP A 246 5.35 -20.43 -8.00
C ASP A 246 4.05 -20.97 -7.36
N ASP A 247 4.16 -21.70 -6.26
CA ASP A 247 3.00 -22.22 -5.55
C ASP A 247 2.16 -21.09 -4.94
N GLU A 248 2.83 -20.08 -4.36
CA GLU A 248 2.14 -18.90 -3.81
C GLU A 248 1.57 -18.02 -4.94
N ALA A 249 2.31 -17.80 -6.02
CA ALA A 249 1.80 -17.07 -7.19
C ALA A 249 0.55 -17.75 -7.76
N SER A 250 0.55 -19.08 -7.84
CA SER A 250 -0.60 -19.87 -8.32
C SER A 250 -1.77 -19.83 -7.35
N LYS A 251 -1.53 -19.98 -6.03
CA LYS A 251 -2.55 -19.89 -4.97
C LYS A 251 -3.30 -18.56 -5.02
N TRP A 252 -2.56 -17.48 -5.24
CA TRP A 252 -3.09 -16.13 -5.26
C TRP A 252 -3.44 -15.63 -6.66
N HIS A 253 -3.36 -16.43 -7.69
CA HIS A 253 -3.64 -16.03 -9.07
C HIS A 253 -2.90 -14.75 -9.46
N PHE A 254 -1.63 -14.62 -9.03
CA PHE A 254 -0.86 -13.41 -9.24
C PHE A 254 -0.71 -13.06 -10.72
N SER A 255 -0.94 -11.81 -11.07
CA SER A 255 -0.95 -11.33 -12.46
C SER A 255 0.16 -10.33 -12.75
N HIS A 256 0.21 -9.23 -12.03
CA HIS A 256 1.19 -8.17 -12.27
C HIS A 256 1.23 -7.15 -11.12
N SER A 257 2.20 -6.25 -11.17
CA SER A 257 2.21 -5.06 -10.31
C SER A 257 2.12 -3.78 -11.12
N PHE A 258 1.47 -2.77 -10.52
CA PHE A 258 1.48 -1.41 -11.00
C PHE A 258 1.93 -0.48 -9.88
N THR A 259 3.09 0.13 -10.04
CA THR A 259 3.75 0.93 -9.01
C THR A 259 4.06 2.33 -9.51
N CYS A 260 4.24 3.27 -8.58
CA CYS A 260 4.53 4.66 -8.90
C CYS A 260 5.65 5.21 -8.04
N ALA A 261 6.63 5.86 -8.67
CA ALA A 261 7.64 6.70 -8.04
C ALA A 261 8.33 6.04 -6.83
N GLY A 262 8.84 4.80 -7.00
CA GLY A 262 9.36 3.98 -5.91
C GLY A 262 10.86 4.00 -5.74
N SER A 263 11.31 3.66 -4.52
CA SER A 263 12.69 3.31 -4.22
C SER A 263 12.87 1.80 -4.40
N TYR A 264 13.11 1.37 -5.64
CA TYR A 264 13.29 -0.05 -5.98
C TYR A 264 14.71 -0.55 -5.76
N ASP A 265 15.67 0.36 -5.82
CA ASP A 265 17.06 0.19 -5.42
C ASP A 265 17.41 1.27 -4.41
N PRO A 266 17.33 0.96 -3.10
CA PRO A 266 17.62 1.92 -2.04
C PRO A 266 19.06 2.45 -2.08
N SER A 267 20.01 1.65 -2.55
CA SER A 267 21.40 2.09 -2.68
C SER A 267 21.56 3.14 -3.78
N CYS A 268 20.92 2.96 -4.93
CA CYS A 268 20.86 3.92 -6.01
C CYS A 268 20.14 5.21 -5.59
N THR A 269 19.03 5.08 -4.86
CA THR A 269 18.30 6.22 -4.29
C THR A 269 19.19 7.03 -3.36
N TRP A 270 19.91 6.38 -2.45
CA TRP A 270 20.85 7.02 -1.51
C TRP A 270 22.00 7.73 -2.22
N GLU A 271 22.64 7.06 -3.20
CA GLU A 271 23.71 7.66 -3.99
C GLU A 271 23.23 8.91 -4.76
N THR A 272 21.98 8.90 -5.22
CA THR A 272 21.40 10.05 -5.90
C THR A 272 21.18 11.22 -4.92
N TYR A 273 20.70 10.98 -3.69
CA TYR A 273 20.63 12.02 -2.66
C TYR A 273 22.02 12.58 -2.34
N TYR A 274 23.02 11.72 -2.34
CA TYR A 274 24.40 12.14 -2.12
C TYR A 274 24.87 13.07 -3.23
N ASP A 275 24.61 12.74 -4.50
CA ASP A 275 24.99 13.54 -5.66
C ASP A 275 24.22 14.86 -5.75
N TRP A 276 22.96 14.87 -5.31
CA TRP A 276 22.16 16.10 -5.18
C TRP A 276 22.57 16.97 -3.99
N GLY A 277 23.29 16.41 -3.04
CA GLY A 277 23.65 17.09 -1.80
C GLY A 277 22.49 17.23 -0.80
N GLY A 278 21.38 16.53 -1.02
CA GLY A 278 20.18 16.55 -0.18
C GLY A 278 18.99 15.85 -0.82
N THR A 279 17.83 16.03 -0.26
CA THR A 279 16.53 15.55 -0.75
C THR A 279 15.45 16.56 -0.38
N GLU A 280 14.35 16.57 -1.11
CA GLU A 280 13.22 17.49 -0.84
C GLU A 280 12.65 17.28 0.57
N TYR A 281 12.62 16.04 1.05
CA TYR A 281 12.09 15.70 2.36
C TYR A 281 13.20 15.16 3.26
N VAL A 282 13.72 16.02 4.13
CA VAL A 282 14.93 15.74 4.91
C VAL A 282 14.77 14.62 5.94
N ALA A 283 13.54 14.37 6.40
CA ALA A 283 13.25 13.35 7.41
C ALA A 283 13.58 11.91 6.95
N VAL A 284 13.57 11.64 5.63
CA VAL A 284 13.91 10.29 5.12
C VAL A 284 15.35 9.89 5.43
N ILE A 285 16.25 10.86 5.62
CA ILE A 285 17.64 10.58 5.97
C ILE A 285 17.74 9.88 7.33
N PRO A 286 17.28 10.49 8.45
CA PRO A 286 17.29 9.82 9.75
C PRO A 286 16.38 8.58 9.79
N MET A 287 15.27 8.57 9.07
CA MET A 287 14.40 7.38 8.99
C MET A 287 15.11 6.19 8.36
N THR A 288 15.78 6.37 7.22
CA THR A 288 16.57 5.31 6.58
C THR A 288 17.67 4.80 7.51
N ILE A 289 18.38 5.70 8.20
CA ILE A 289 19.43 5.32 9.15
C ILE A 289 18.85 4.48 10.29
N LYS A 290 17.76 4.93 10.92
CA LYS A 290 17.09 4.20 12.01
C LYS A 290 16.59 2.82 11.55
N SER A 291 15.98 2.76 10.38
CA SER A 291 15.50 1.51 9.80
C SER A 291 16.66 0.53 9.56
N MET A 292 17.75 0.98 8.94
CA MET A 292 18.91 0.11 8.67
C MET A 292 19.60 -0.37 9.95
N LEU A 293 19.71 0.49 10.97
CA LEU A 293 20.24 0.10 12.29
C LEU A 293 19.36 -0.94 12.98
N ALA A 294 18.04 -0.81 12.89
CA ALA A 294 17.09 -1.76 13.46
C ALA A 294 17.08 -3.09 12.70
N SER A 295 17.16 -3.04 11.37
CA SER A 295 17.02 -4.21 10.47
C SER A 295 18.33 -5.01 10.34
N TYR A 296 19.49 -4.35 10.42
CA TYR A 296 20.79 -4.98 10.15
C TYR A 296 21.82 -4.69 11.25
N PRO A 297 21.51 -4.96 12.55
CA PRO A 297 22.38 -4.62 13.66
C PRO A 297 23.76 -5.29 13.57
N ASP A 298 23.86 -6.49 13.02
CA ASP A 298 25.15 -7.20 12.86
C ASP A 298 26.03 -6.55 11.80
N MET A 299 25.45 -6.00 10.72
CA MET A 299 26.21 -5.33 9.66
C MET A 299 26.71 -3.94 10.10
N LEU A 300 25.97 -3.29 10.99
CA LEU A 300 26.28 -1.98 11.55
C LEU A 300 26.89 -2.08 12.95
N LYS A 301 27.31 -3.26 13.36
CA LYS A 301 27.91 -3.49 14.67
C LYS A 301 29.15 -2.60 14.89
N GLY A 302 29.13 -1.89 16.02
CA GLY A 302 30.22 -0.98 16.40
C GLY A 302 29.97 0.47 16.02
N TYR A 303 28.84 0.76 15.36
CA TYR A 303 28.36 2.12 15.11
C TYR A 303 27.08 2.35 15.91
N SER A 304 27.01 3.51 16.56
CA SER A 304 25.81 4.05 17.18
C SER A 304 25.07 4.95 16.19
N GLU A 305 23.81 5.22 16.42
CA GLU A 305 23.05 6.15 15.59
C GLU A 305 23.71 7.54 15.52
N ASP A 306 24.31 8.00 16.63
CA ASP A 306 24.95 9.31 16.71
C ASP A 306 26.20 9.43 15.81
N ASP A 307 26.85 8.32 15.44
CA ASP A 307 28.00 8.33 14.54
C ASP A 307 27.66 8.76 13.12
N PHE A 308 26.40 8.66 12.75
CA PHE A 308 25.89 9.09 11.44
C PHE A 308 25.70 10.60 11.33
N TYR A 309 25.49 11.30 12.46
CA TYR A 309 25.02 12.68 12.44
C TYR A 309 26.10 13.71 12.76
N CYS A 310 25.97 14.88 12.14
CA CYS A 310 26.82 16.03 12.45
C CYS A 310 26.43 16.68 13.78
N LYS A 311 27.32 17.51 14.33
CA LYS A 311 27.07 18.22 15.59
C LYS A 311 25.85 19.10 15.57
N LYS A 312 25.52 19.70 14.41
CA LYS A 312 24.36 20.55 14.23
C LYS A 312 23.05 19.73 14.40
N TYR A 313 22.97 18.58 13.77
CA TYR A 313 21.82 17.68 13.89
C TYR A 313 21.72 17.12 15.32
N LEU A 314 22.81 16.65 15.89
CA LEU A 314 22.86 16.12 17.28
C LEU A 314 22.34 17.10 18.33
N ALA A 315 22.53 18.38 18.11
CA ALA A 315 22.04 19.43 19.04
C ALA A 315 20.51 19.51 19.10
N VAL A 316 19.81 19.05 18.07
CA VAL A 316 18.34 19.06 17.93
C VAL A 316 17.74 17.67 17.74
N LYS A 317 18.56 16.62 17.73
CA LYS A 317 18.18 15.23 17.44
C LYS A 317 16.97 14.77 18.25
N SER A 318 16.95 15.02 19.56
CA SER A 318 15.83 14.60 20.41
C SER A 318 14.50 15.23 20.03
N GLN A 319 14.52 16.46 19.51
CA GLN A 319 13.31 17.13 19.03
C GLN A 319 12.86 16.56 17.70
N ILE A 320 13.81 16.29 16.79
CA ILE A 320 13.51 15.62 15.51
C ILE A 320 13.00 14.20 15.75
N ASP A 321 13.64 13.43 16.64
CA ASP A 321 13.18 12.08 17.00
C ASP A 321 11.75 12.10 17.55
N ALA A 322 11.40 13.09 18.37
CA ALA A 322 10.04 13.25 18.87
C ALA A 322 9.03 13.59 17.76
N LEU A 323 9.41 14.38 16.74
CA LEU A 323 8.57 14.65 15.57
C LEU A 323 8.34 13.39 14.74
N LEU A 324 9.40 12.62 14.49
CA LEU A 324 9.32 11.37 13.71
C LEU A 324 8.48 10.29 14.42
N ALA A 325 8.67 10.15 15.74
CA ALA A 325 7.93 9.19 16.56
C ALA A 325 6.47 9.59 16.79
N GLY A 326 6.14 10.88 16.72
CA GLY A 326 4.81 11.40 17.03
C GLY A 326 3.72 10.93 16.08
N LYS A 327 4.03 10.79 14.78
CA LYS A 327 3.14 10.36 13.71
C LYS A 327 1.74 10.99 13.81
N ASN A 328 1.72 12.32 13.93
CA ASN A 328 0.50 13.09 14.21
C ASN A 328 0.44 14.41 13.44
N MET A 329 1.10 14.50 12.30
CA MET A 329 1.11 15.68 11.44
C MET A 329 1.46 15.30 10.00
N SER A 330 1.03 16.13 9.05
CA SER A 330 1.35 15.95 7.63
C SER A 330 2.87 16.02 7.38
N TYR A 331 3.35 15.36 6.32
CA TYR A 331 4.77 15.38 5.95
C TYR A 331 5.28 16.82 5.69
N LYS A 332 4.44 17.70 5.14
CA LYS A 332 4.79 19.12 4.91
C LYS A 332 5.04 19.88 6.21
N GLU A 333 4.18 19.65 7.21
CA GLU A 333 4.36 20.26 8.54
C GLU A 333 5.56 19.68 9.26
N GLN A 334 5.79 18.38 9.17
CA GLN A 334 6.92 17.71 9.78
C GLN A 334 8.24 18.21 9.18
N ASP A 335 8.34 18.28 7.85
CA ASP A 335 9.50 18.80 7.13
C ASP A 335 9.78 20.26 7.47
N ALA A 336 8.76 21.12 7.51
CA ALA A 336 8.91 22.52 7.90
C ALA A 336 9.47 22.68 9.31
N LYS A 337 8.99 21.87 10.28
CA LYS A 337 9.51 21.89 11.66
C LYS A 337 10.94 21.38 11.75
N ILE A 338 11.30 20.34 11.00
CA ILE A 338 12.68 19.85 10.96
C ILE A 338 13.62 20.90 10.35
N LYS A 339 13.21 21.55 9.25
CA LYS A 339 13.96 22.67 8.65
C LYS A 339 14.15 23.83 9.61
N GLU A 340 13.11 24.17 10.38
CA GLU A 340 13.22 25.20 11.43
C GLU A 340 14.23 24.81 12.52
N LEU A 341 14.19 23.57 13.03
CA LEU A 341 15.14 23.05 14.02
C LEU A 341 16.57 23.06 13.48
N LEU A 342 16.76 22.72 12.21
CA LEU A 342 18.06 22.78 11.55
C LEU A 342 18.50 24.22 11.21
N GLY A 343 17.62 25.23 11.35
CA GLY A 343 17.91 26.63 11.07
C GLY A 343 18.20 26.94 9.61
N THR A 344 17.62 26.16 8.67
CA THR A 344 17.76 26.36 7.23
C THR A 344 16.53 25.83 6.49
N GLN A 345 16.11 26.55 5.44
CA GLN A 345 14.97 26.10 4.60
C GLN A 345 15.38 25.11 3.52
N THR A 346 16.67 24.99 3.24
CA THR A 346 17.24 24.08 2.23
C THR A 346 18.37 23.27 2.87
N PRO A 347 18.05 22.30 3.78
CA PRO A 347 19.08 21.48 4.41
C PRO A 347 19.86 20.68 3.37
N THR A 348 21.17 20.66 3.53
CA THR A 348 22.06 19.77 2.78
C THR A 348 22.36 18.51 3.58
N LEU A 349 22.94 17.49 2.95
CA LEU A 349 23.42 16.31 3.68
C LEU A 349 24.40 16.68 4.81
N GLY A 350 25.24 17.72 4.63
CA GLY A 350 26.17 18.19 5.65
C GLY A 350 25.50 18.87 6.85
N ASP A 351 24.23 19.29 6.74
CA ASP A 351 23.45 19.80 7.87
C ASP A 351 22.90 18.67 8.76
N VAL A 352 22.90 17.44 8.26
CA VAL A 352 22.37 16.24 8.92
C VAL A 352 23.50 15.27 9.25
N LEU A 353 24.34 14.93 8.28
CA LEU A 353 25.29 13.83 8.35
C LEU A 353 26.68 14.27 8.77
N SER A 354 27.39 13.40 9.48
CA SER A 354 28.77 13.62 9.90
C SER A 354 29.75 13.60 8.73
N GLU A 355 30.84 14.34 8.83
CA GLU A 355 31.95 14.31 7.84
C GLU A 355 32.46 12.86 7.62
N THR A 356 32.54 12.07 8.71
CA THR A 356 32.97 10.68 8.65
C THR A 356 31.99 9.83 7.83
N PHE A 357 30.68 10.02 8.00
CA PHE A 357 29.68 9.29 7.25
C PHE A 357 29.61 9.79 5.79
N LEU A 358 29.85 11.06 5.53
CA LEU A 358 29.91 11.61 4.16
C LEU A 358 31.17 11.18 3.39
N ASP A 359 32.20 10.65 4.05
CA ASP A 359 33.34 10.03 3.35
C ASP A 359 32.96 8.64 2.85
N LYS A 360 32.74 8.51 1.54
CA LYS A 360 32.42 7.23 0.86
C LYS A 360 33.47 6.12 1.10
N ASN A 361 34.70 6.47 1.56
CA ASN A 361 35.72 5.50 1.89
C ASN A 361 35.66 5.02 3.34
N SER A 362 34.90 5.68 4.19
CA SER A 362 34.76 5.32 5.60
C SER A 362 34.12 3.94 5.80
N GLY A 363 34.42 3.32 6.94
CA GLY A 363 33.84 2.02 7.29
C GLY A 363 32.33 2.10 7.52
N ILE A 364 31.86 3.18 8.15
CA ILE A 364 30.44 3.38 8.45
C ILE A 364 29.62 3.57 7.17
N TYR A 365 30.09 4.36 6.20
CA TYR A 365 29.40 4.53 4.91
C TYR A 365 29.28 3.21 4.16
N LYS A 366 30.40 2.49 4.02
CA LYS A 366 30.43 1.19 3.32
C LYS A 366 29.54 0.14 3.97
N ALA A 367 29.48 0.11 5.30
CA ALA A 367 28.59 -0.80 6.03
C ALA A 367 27.12 -0.44 5.82
N PHE A 368 26.79 0.84 5.86
CA PHE A 368 25.44 1.34 5.63
C PHE A 368 24.94 1.06 4.21
N VAL A 369 25.74 1.38 3.18
CA VAL A 369 25.36 1.10 1.78
C VAL A 369 25.10 -0.39 1.55
N LYS A 370 25.90 -1.28 2.16
CA LYS A 370 25.64 -2.72 2.11
C LYS A 370 24.30 -3.13 2.72
N CYS A 371 23.80 -2.40 3.73
CA CYS A 371 22.44 -2.65 4.25
C CYS A 371 21.39 -2.26 3.20
N LEU A 372 21.59 -1.14 2.50
CA LEU A 372 20.69 -0.73 1.42
C LEU A 372 20.70 -1.71 0.23
N GLU A 373 21.89 -2.21 -0.17
CA GLU A 373 22.07 -3.20 -1.23
C GLU A 373 21.33 -4.54 -0.94
N LYS A 374 21.05 -4.86 0.34
CA LYS A 374 20.22 -6.02 0.69
C LYS A 374 18.79 -5.89 0.21
N ASN A 375 18.34 -4.67 0.01
CA ASN A 375 16.99 -4.34 -0.39
C ASN A 375 16.88 -3.94 -1.88
N ASP A 376 17.95 -4.14 -2.66
CA ASP A 376 17.94 -3.94 -4.12
C ASP A 376 17.02 -4.95 -4.80
N LEU A 377 16.03 -4.44 -5.52
CA LEU A 377 15.04 -5.23 -6.26
C LEU A 377 15.42 -5.39 -7.75
N SER A 378 16.51 -4.78 -8.20
CA SER A 378 16.99 -4.90 -9.58
C SER A 378 17.82 -6.15 -9.83
N THR A 379 18.17 -6.91 -8.77
CA THR A 379 19.10 -8.05 -8.85
C THR A 379 18.55 -9.31 -8.16
N GLY A 380 19.16 -10.45 -8.49
CA GLY A 380 18.94 -11.72 -7.77
C GLY A 380 17.68 -12.50 -8.17
N TRP A 381 16.89 -12.04 -9.13
CA TRP A 381 15.71 -12.72 -9.64
C TRP A 381 15.41 -12.38 -11.09
N THR A 382 14.40 -13.03 -11.67
CA THR A 382 13.93 -12.74 -13.03
C THR A 382 12.41 -12.68 -13.03
N PRO A 383 11.79 -11.57 -13.46
CA PRO A 383 10.35 -11.44 -13.53
C PRO A 383 9.71 -12.49 -14.45
N LYS A 384 8.62 -13.09 -14.00
CA LYS A 384 7.73 -13.96 -14.78
C LYS A 384 6.45 -13.23 -15.17
N HIS A 385 6.08 -12.23 -14.39
CA HIS A 385 4.92 -11.37 -14.62
C HIS A 385 5.36 -9.95 -14.95
N THR A 386 4.47 -9.19 -15.59
CA THR A 386 4.79 -7.82 -16.02
C THR A 386 4.84 -6.83 -14.85
N ILE A 387 5.77 -5.90 -14.92
CA ILE A 387 5.91 -4.79 -13.97
C ILE A 387 5.55 -3.51 -14.72
N LYS A 388 4.55 -2.78 -14.22
CA LYS A 388 4.17 -1.46 -14.75
C LYS A 388 4.61 -0.39 -13.77
N ILE A 389 5.30 0.64 -14.25
CA ILE A 389 5.82 1.73 -13.42
C ILE A 389 5.40 3.06 -14.02
N LEU A 390 4.76 3.89 -13.20
CA LEU A 390 4.57 5.32 -13.47
C LEU A 390 5.68 6.09 -12.74
N ALA A 391 6.36 7.00 -13.43
CA ALA A 391 7.47 7.74 -12.84
C ALA A 391 7.65 9.12 -13.45
N SER A 392 8.33 10.02 -12.76
CA SER A 392 8.73 11.32 -13.27
C SER A 392 10.25 11.50 -13.23
N LYS A 393 10.81 12.07 -14.30
CA LYS A 393 12.22 12.45 -14.32
C LYS A 393 12.54 13.69 -13.53
N SER A 394 11.51 14.44 -13.13
CA SER A 394 11.61 15.67 -12.36
C SER A 394 11.26 15.46 -10.88
N ASP A 395 11.08 14.20 -10.46
CA ASP A 395 10.84 13.83 -9.08
C ASP A 395 12.10 14.13 -8.23
N GLY A 396 12.01 15.11 -7.33
CA GLY A 396 13.10 15.52 -6.44
C GLY A 396 13.14 14.73 -5.13
N PHE A 397 12.17 13.80 -4.95
CA PHE A 397 12.09 12.97 -3.77
C PHE A 397 12.43 11.51 -4.06
N MET A 398 11.77 10.87 -5.03
CA MET A 398 12.10 9.49 -5.45
C MET A 398 12.86 9.53 -6.78
N PRO A 399 14.18 9.33 -6.77
CA PRO A 399 15.02 9.48 -7.96
C PRO A 399 14.60 8.53 -9.09
N TYR A 400 14.43 9.08 -10.30
CA TYR A 400 14.13 8.30 -11.49
C TYR A 400 15.17 7.21 -11.78
N ALA A 401 16.42 7.39 -11.32
CA ALA A 401 17.49 6.42 -11.43
C ALA A 401 17.13 5.04 -10.86
N SER A 402 16.35 5.00 -9.78
CA SER A 402 15.83 3.75 -9.21
C SER A 402 14.87 3.02 -10.17
N THR A 403 14.01 3.76 -10.89
CA THR A 403 13.16 3.20 -11.95
C THR A 403 14.01 2.71 -13.16
N GLU A 404 15.04 3.47 -13.54
CA GLU A 404 15.96 3.06 -14.62
C GLU A 404 16.71 1.78 -14.27
N ALA A 405 17.10 1.58 -13.00
CA ALA A 405 17.75 0.34 -12.54
C ALA A 405 16.87 -0.88 -12.83
N ILE A 406 15.58 -0.84 -12.49
CA ILE A 406 14.61 -1.91 -12.74
C ILE A 406 14.40 -2.13 -14.25
N LYS A 407 14.21 -1.05 -15.02
CA LYS A 407 14.04 -1.15 -16.48
C LYS A 407 15.24 -1.75 -17.17
N ASN A 408 16.45 -1.35 -16.75
CA ASN A 408 17.69 -1.88 -17.30
C ASN A 408 17.92 -3.35 -16.94
N ALA A 409 17.55 -3.76 -15.73
CA ALA A 409 17.69 -5.13 -15.27
C ALA A 409 16.73 -6.10 -16.00
N PHE A 410 15.50 -5.71 -16.25
CA PHE A 410 14.43 -6.63 -16.64
C PHE A 410 13.83 -6.36 -18.04
N GLY A 411 14.30 -5.35 -18.74
CA GLY A 411 13.98 -5.13 -20.15
C GLY A 411 12.48 -5.06 -20.44
N ASP A 412 12.01 -5.94 -21.33
CA ASP A 412 10.63 -5.93 -21.81
C ASP A 412 9.59 -6.35 -20.77
N MET A 413 10.00 -6.97 -19.66
CA MET A 413 9.11 -7.29 -18.56
C MET A 413 8.65 -6.04 -17.78
N VAL A 414 9.32 -4.90 -17.98
CA VAL A 414 9.01 -3.63 -17.31
C VAL A 414 8.50 -2.62 -18.32
N THR A 415 7.29 -2.14 -18.11
CA THR A 415 6.74 -0.99 -18.84
C THR A 415 6.83 0.26 -17.97
N VAL A 416 7.55 1.27 -18.43
CA VAL A 416 7.67 2.56 -17.74
C VAL A 416 6.90 3.63 -18.49
N THR A 417 5.89 4.23 -17.84
CA THR A 417 5.25 5.45 -18.30
C THR A 417 5.90 6.62 -17.57
N SER A 418 6.65 7.43 -18.33
CA SER A 418 7.37 8.58 -17.76
C SER A 418 6.64 9.87 -18.07
N ILE A 419 6.30 10.63 -17.04
CA ILE A 419 5.68 11.95 -17.14
C ILE A 419 6.78 13.00 -16.97
N ALA A 420 6.78 14.01 -17.85
CA ALA A 420 7.74 15.08 -17.77
C ALA A 420 7.21 16.24 -16.91
N ASN A 421 8.14 16.96 -16.25
CA ASN A 421 7.84 18.16 -15.46
C ASN A 421 6.77 17.97 -14.37
N CYS A 422 6.83 16.84 -13.71
CA CYS A 422 5.92 16.44 -12.65
C CYS A 422 6.76 16.24 -11.38
N ASP A 423 6.44 16.89 -10.29
CA ASP A 423 7.09 16.62 -9.01
C ASP A 423 6.55 15.34 -8.35
N HIS A 424 7.04 15.00 -7.16
CA HIS A 424 6.63 13.78 -6.48
C HIS A 424 5.13 13.78 -6.13
N SER A 425 4.59 14.90 -5.67
CA SER A 425 3.16 15.01 -5.32
C SER A 425 2.30 14.86 -6.56
N ASP A 426 2.65 15.58 -7.64
CA ASP A 426 1.90 15.55 -8.90
C ASP A 426 1.85 14.14 -9.52
N ILE A 427 2.98 13.39 -9.49
CA ILE A 427 3.01 12.03 -10.05
C ILE A 427 2.19 11.04 -9.21
N CYS A 428 2.13 11.25 -7.89
CA CYS A 428 1.28 10.48 -7.00
C CYS A 428 -0.21 10.72 -7.28
N ASP A 429 -0.62 11.97 -7.48
CA ASP A 429 -2.00 12.32 -7.85
C ASP A 429 -2.40 11.73 -9.21
N LEU A 430 -1.47 11.76 -10.19
CA LEU A 430 -1.66 11.10 -11.48
C LEU A 430 -1.79 9.58 -11.37
N TYR A 431 -1.07 8.95 -10.45
CA TYR A 431 -1.20 7.52 -10.21
C TYR A 431 -2.60 7.16 -9.72
N HIS A 432 -3.14 7.92 -8.77
CA HIS A 432 -4.52 7.73 -8.29
C HIS A 432 -5.55 7.84 -9.43
N THR A 433 -5.33 8.75 -10.38
CA THR A 433 -6.17 8.85 -11.57
C THR A 433 -5.94 7.68 -12.54
N ALA A 434 -4.70 7.24 -12.70
CA ALA A 434 -4.33 6.23 -13.69
C ALA A 434 -4.98 4.87 -13.41
N TYR A 435 -4.98 4.41 -12.16
CA TYR A 435 -5.56 3.10 -11.87
C TYR A 435 -7.10 3.11 -11.80
N THR A 436 -7.74 4.27 -11.76
CA THR A 436 -9.19 4.39 -11.89
C THR A 436 -9.64 4.52 -13.35
N THR A 437 -8.75 4.88 -14.28
CA THR A 437 -9.09 5.16 -15.69
C THR A 437 -8.37 4.25 -16.70
N VAL A 438 -7.19 3.79 -16.38
CA VAL A 438 -6.37 2.90 -17.25
C VAL A 438 -6.47 1.48 -16.71
N VAL A 439 -7.65 0.97 -16.68
CA VAL A 439 -7.79 -0.45 -16.42
C VAL A 439 -7.36 -1.19 -17.66
N TRP A 440 -6.32 -1.72 -17.67
CA TRP A 440 -5.96 -3.06 -17.28
C TRP A 440 -6.10 -4.03 -18.43
#